data_ce7b2e8c4898e078e1f68518df8cbae8
#
_entry.id   ce7b2e8c4898e078e1f68518df8cbae8
#
_cell.length_a   1.000
_cell.length_b   1.000
_cell.length_c   1.000
_cell.angle_alpha   90.00
_cell.angle_beta   90.00
_cell.angle_gamma   90.00
#
_symmetry.space_group_name_H-M   'P 1'
#
loop_
_entity.id
_entity.type
_entity.pdbx_description
1 polymer ?
#
loop_
_entity_poly.entity_id
_entity_poly.type
_entity_poly.pdbx_seq_one_letter_code
_entity_poly.pdbx_strand_id
1 'polypeptide(L)'
;MSNDSIKRIGVLTSGGDAPGMNAALRAVIRTAHRRGIEVVGILNGYAGLLEGKTRVLTKRDGSYIINRGGTILYTARSEKFKTAEGIKQGAEMCRSLGIDGLVVLGGDGTFKGAYKLSQEGIPCVGIPCTIDNDVCCTDKTIGFDTAMNTVVDLADKIRDTGESHSRCIIIEVMGRKSGDIALHTAVAIGATCAIVPEYSFDRDALVKKIIKSREGGKKNFLIVVAEGLGKDFGVELAKYIEEKTNIESRFSCFGYTQRGGSPSLSDRVLASTMGCAAVYALLDGCVADAVVSRDNTIQTVELKYAIQIDSLSKGKMTDSEKIEIAPGTLYEMNKTIAERMAYKSYLNGVIEKLSL
;
A
#
# COMPACT_ATOMS: atom_id res chain seq x y z
N MET A 1 9.94 29.14 -14.46
CA MET A 1 9.29 30.28 -13.79
C MET A 1 8.90 29.77 -12.41
N SER A 2 9.52 30.28 -11.34
CA SER A 2 9.11 29.92 -9.96
C SER A 2 7.68 30.41 -9.74
N ASN A 3 6.79 29.48 -9.43
CA ASN A 3 5.40 29.82 -9.19
C ASN A 3 5.28 30.41 -7.76
N ASP A 4 5.52 31.71 -7.61
CA ASP A 4 5.36 32.47 -6.35
C ASP A 4 3.89 32.48 -5.84
N SER A 5 3.01 31.67 -6.46
CA SER A 5 1.58 31.68 -6.17
C SER A 5 1.18 30.79 -5.01
N ILE A 6 1.95 29.73 -4.66
CA ILE A 6 1.57 28.81 -3.57
C ILE A 6 2.07 29.36 -2.23
N LYS A 7 1.14 29.78 -1.38
CA LYS A 7 1.39 30.29 -0.02
C LYS A 7 0.91 29.32 1.06
N ARG A 8 -0.08 28.49 0.75
CA ARG A 8 -0.70 27.57 1.71
C ARG A 8 -0.98 26.21 1.08
N ILE A 9 -0.43 25.14 1.65
CA ILE A 9 -0.63 23.77 1.22
C ILE A 9 -1.51 23.04 2.23
N GLY A 10 -2.57 22.40 1.76
CA GLY A 10 -3.32 21.41 2.52
C GLY A 10 -2.62 20.05 2.50
N VAL A 11 -2.71 19.28 3.58
CA VAL A 11 -2.25 17.90 3.60
C VAL A 11 -3.24 17.01 4.32
N LEU A 12 -3.54 15.85 3.76
CA LEU A 12 -4.42 14.84 4.37
C LEU A 12 -3.89 13.42 4.20
N THR A 13 -4.34 12.55 5.10
CA THR A 13 -4.20 11.09 4.99
C THR A 13 -5.58 10.47 4.79
N SER A 14 -5.71 9.55 3.84
CA SER A 14 -7.01 8.95 3.50
C SER A 14 -6.87 7.47 3.18
N GLY A 15 -7.91 6.69 3.44
CA GLY A 15 -7.91 5.24 3.24
C GLY A 15 -7.44 4.48 4.49
N GLY A 16 -6.76 3.35 4.29
CA GLY A 16 -6.12 2.62 5.39
C GLY A 16 -4.85 3.31 5.85
N ASP A 17 -4.60 3.30 7.14
CA ASP A 17 -3.32 3.76 7.68
C ASP A 17 -2.19 2.80 7.27
N ALA A 18 -0.99 3.37 7.15
CA ALA A 18 0.22 2.63 6.85
C ALA A 18 1.41 3.23 7.63
N PRO A 19 2.29 2.39 8.20
CA PRO A 19 3.48 2.88 8.89
C PRO A 19 4.38 3.65 7.91
N GLY A 20 4.74 4.87 8.26
CA GLY A 20 5.45 5.81 7.40
C GLY A 20 4.63 7.02 6.96
N MET A 21 3.30 7.01 7.08
CA MET A 21 2.48 8.20 6.80
C MET A 21 2.93 9.42 7.60
N ASN A 22 3.26 9.26 8.89
CA ASN A 22 3.78 10.35 9.71
C ASN A 22 5.17 10.83 9.24
N ALA A 23 6.01 9.95 8.73
CA ALA A 23 7.30 10.34 8.15
C ALA A 23 7.12 11.19 6.89
N ALA A 24 6.16 10.84 6.03
CA ALA A 24 5.80 11.63 4.85
C ALA A 24 5.19 12.99 5.24
N LEU A 25 4.25 13.01 6.19
CA LEU A 25 3.69 14.26 6.75
C LEU A 25 4.79 15.18 7.29
N ARG A 26 5.74 14.62 8.05
CA ARG A 26 6.90 15.37 8.53
C ARG A 26 7.68 16.00 7.39
N ALA A 27 7.92 15.27 6.32
CA ALA A 27 8.66 15.76 5.18
C ALA A 27 7.90 16.90 4.48
N VAL A 28 6.61 16.75 4.24
CA VAL A 28 5.74 17.82 3.69
C VAL A 28 5.81 19.06 4.56
N ILE A 29 5.56 18.93 5.88
CA ILE A 29 5.57 20.06 6.82
C ILE A 29 6.91 20.80 6.76
N ARG A 30 8.02 20.08 6.88
CA ARG A 30 9.34 20.71 6.96
C ARG A 30 9.79 21.34 5.65
N THR A 31 9.48 20.69 4.52
CA THR A 31 9.82 21.21 3.19
C THR A 31 9.02 22.46 2.88
N ALA A 32 7.71 22.47 3.13
CA ALA A 32 6.85 23.64 2.94
C ALA A 32 7.31 24.83 3.81
N HIS A 33 7.52 24.60 5.09
CA HIS A 33 8.00 25.66 5.99
C HIS A 33 9.40 26.20 5.62
N ARG A 34 10.28 25.38 5.06
CA ARG A 34 11.58 25.86 4.56
C ARG A 34 11.42 26.83 3.38
N ARG A 35 10.33 26.71 2.64
CA ARG A 35 9.96 27.59 1.51
C ARG A 35 9.04 28.74 1.91
N GLY A 36 8.77 28.93 3.21
CA GLY A 36 7.88 29.98 3.70
C GLY A 36 6.40 29.71 3.50
N ILE A 37 6.03 28.46 3.19
CA ILE A 37 4.66 28.03 2.89
C ILE A 37 3.99 27.54 4.17
N GLU A 38 2.77 28.00 4.41
CA GLU A 38 1.92 27.52 5.50
C GLU A 38 1.35 26.13 5.17
N VAL A 39 1.26 25.27 6.17
CA VAL A 39 0.70 23.93 6.03
C VAL A 39 -0.56 23.78 6.88
N VAL A 40 -1.66 23.36 6.24
CA VAL A 40 -2.93 23.06 6.89
C VAL A 40 -3.16 21.55 6.86
N GLY A 41 -3.15 20.93 8.03
CA GLY A 41 -3.51 19.52 8.19
C GLY A 41 -5.02 19.35 8.19
N ILE A 42 -5.55 18.50 7.33
CA ILE A 42 -6.96 18.14 7.25
C ILE A 42 -7.16 16.85 8.02
N LEU A 43 -7.94 16.91 9.09
CA LEU A 43 -8.20 15.77 9.97
C LEU A 43 -9.23 14.82 9.34
N ASN A 44 -9.07 13.51 9.57
CA ASN A 44 -10.00 12.49 9.05
C ASN A 44 -10.14 12.46 7.51
N GLY A 45 -9.10 12.84 6.79
CA GLY A 45 -9.05 12.75 5.33
C GLY A 45 -10.15 13.56 4.63
N TYR A 46 -10.72 13.01 3.55
CA TYR A 46 -11.76 13.68 2.78
C TYR A 46 -13.06 13.93 3.57
N ALA A 47 -13.39 13.10 4.57
CA ALA A 47 -14.54 13.36 5.42
C ALA A 47 -14.36 14.67 6.19
N GLY A 48 -13.19 14.86 6.80
CA GLY A 48 -12.90 16.09 7.51
C GLY A 48 -12.72 17.30 6.60
N LEU A 49 -12.28 17.12 5.35
CA LEU A 49 -12.27 18.20 4.36
C LEU A 49 -13.68 18.75 4.13
N LEU A 50 -14.69 17.89 3.97
CA LEU A 50 -16.09 18.30 3.79
C LEU A 50 -16.65 19.07 5.00
N GLU A 51 -16.12 18.77 6.19
CA GLU A 51 -16.56 19.36 7.45
C GLU A 51 -15.73 20.59 7.88
N GLY A 52 -14.68 20.93 7.11
CA GLY A 52 -13.73 21.99 7.46
C GLY A 52 -12.88 21.66 8.70
N LYS A 53 -12.73 20.38 9.05
CA LYS A 53 -11.93 19.93 10.21
C LYS A 53 -10.44 20.04 9.90
N THR A 54 -9.86 21.18 10.23
CA THR A 54 -8.46 21.48 9.93
C THR A 54 -7.71 22.03 11.11
N ARG A 55 -6.39 21.96 11.04
CA ARG A 55 -5.50 22.70 11.93
C ARG A 55 -4.24 23.16 11.20
N VAL A 56 -3.72 24.33 11.53
CA VAL A 56 -2.42 24.78 11.03
C VAL A 56 -1.33 23.89 11.64
N LEU A 57 -0.42 23.43 10.79
CA LEU A 57 0.72 22.61 11.20
C LEU A 57 1.99 23.46 11.26
N THR A 58 2.57 23.54 12.43
CA THR A 58 3.84 24.23 12.67
C THR A 58 5.04 23.31 12.42
N LYS A 59 6.26 23.85 12.36
CA LYS A 59 7.49 23.05 12.33
C LYS A 59 7.58 22.04 13.49
N ARG A 60 6.97 22.37 14.64
CA ARG A 60 6.95 21.51 15.84
C ARG A 60 6.06 20.30 15.66
N ASP A 61 4.97 20.40 14.91
CA ASP A 61 4.09 19.28 14.60
C ASP A 61 4.80 18.19 13.76
N GLY A 62 5.82 18.59 12.97
CA GLY A 62 6.71 17.67 12.28
C GLY A 62 7.84 17.09 13.15
N SER A 63 7.89 17.38 14.46
CA SER A 63 8.95 16.87 15.34
C SER A 63 8.51 15.56 16.00
N TYR A 64 9.46 14.61 16.14
CA TYR A 64 9.25 13.33 16.84
C TYR A 64 8.11 12.44 16.29
N ILE A 65 7.72 12.61 15.02
CA ILE A 65 6.69 11.78 14.38
C ILE A 65 7.24 10.80 13.33
N ILE A 66 8.53 10.92 12.96
CA ILE A 66 9.14 10.07 11.91
C ILE A 66 9.11 8.57 12.24
N ASN A 67 9.15 8.23 13.52
CA ASN A 67 9.15 6.85 14.02
C ASN A 67 7.78 6.41 14.54
N ARG A 68 6.73 7.24 14.43
CA ARG A 68 5.39 6.91 14.91
C ARG A 68 4.59 6.24 13.81
N GLY A 69 4.01 5.07 14.12
CA GLY A 69 2.99 4.43 13.28
C GLY A 69 1.69 5.21 13.23
N GLY A 70 0.76 4.76 12.39
CA GLY A 70 -0.50 5.45 12.15
C GLY A 70 -0.32 6.83 11.50
N THR A 71 -1.26 7.72 11.73
CA THR A 71 -1.23 9.10 11.21
C THR A 71 -1.75 10.10 12.24
N ILE A 72 -1.02 11.21 12.43
CA ILE A 72 -1.42 12.32 13.33
C ILE A 72 -2.62 13.14 12.81
N LEU A 73 -3.01 12.92 11.55
CA LEU A 73 -4.17 13.57 10.93
C LEU A 73 -5.41 12.68 10.96
N TYR A 74 -5.29 11.47 11.47
CA TYR A 74 -6.34 10.45 11.41
C TYR A 74 -6.79 10.14 9.98
N THR A 75 -7.65 9.15 9.81
CA THR A 75 -8.20 8.77 8.51
C THR A 75 -9.64 8.31 8.68
N ALA A 76 -10.48 8.62 7.70
CA ALA A 76 -11.85 8.13 7.63
C ALA A 76 -12.26 7.89 6.17
N ARG A 77 -13.20 6.97 5.97
CA ARG A 77 -13.86 6.81 4.67
C ARG A 77 -15.00 7.82 4.54
N SER A 78 -15.20 8.35 3.33
CA SER A 78 -16.30 9.26 3.04
C SER A 78 -17.02 8.80 1.78
N GLU A 79 -18.22 8.27 1.93
CA GLU A 79 -19.08 7.93 0.79
C GLU A 79 -19.55 9.21 0.08
N LYS A 80 -19.85 10.26 0.85
CA LYS A 80 -20.25 11.56 0.31
C LYS A 80 -19.20 12.14 -0.63
N PHE A 81 -17.91 12.01 -0.32
CA PHE A 81 -16.83 12.51 -1.17
C PHE A 81 -16.68 11.77 -2.51
N LYS A 82 -17.34 10.62 -2.70
CA LYS A 82 -17.35 9.91 -3.98
C LYS A 82 -18.33 10.54 -4.99
N THR A 83 -19.29 11.34 -4.54
CA THR A 83 -20.29 12.00 -5.36
C THR A 83 -19.74 13.29 -5.99
N ALA A 84 -20.29 13.72 -7.14
CA ALA A 84 -19.92 14.97 -7.78
C ALA A 84 -20.15 16.19 -6.87
N GLU A 85 -21.25 16.18 -6.11
CA GLU A 85 -21.55 17.23 -5.13
C GLU A 85 -20.53 17.29 -4.00
N GLY A 86 -20.14 16.14 -3.45
CA GLY A 86 -19.10 16.08 -2.41
C GLY A 86 -17.75 16.57 -2.92
N ILE A 87 -17.38 16.29 -4.16
CA ILE A 87 -16.14 16.81 -4.77
C ILE A 87 -16.19 18.34 -4.88
N LYS A 88 -17.31 18.91 -5.39
CA LYS A 88 -17.50 20.37 -5.46
C LYS A 88 -17.42 21.01 -4.08
N GLN A 89 -18.13 20.46 -3.10
CA GLN A 89 -18.08 20.94 -1.71
C GLN A 89 -16.64 20.89 -1.17
N GLY A 90 -15.88 19.83 -1.45
CA GLY A 90 -14.47 19.73 -1.06
C GLY A 90 -13.60 20.80 -1.71
N ALA A 91 -13.80 21.09 -3.00
CA ALA A 91 -13.08 22.14 -3.70
C ALA A 91 -13.43 23.54 -3.17
N GLU A 92 -14.72 23.81 -2.91
CA GLU A 92 -15.16 25.06 -2.27
C GLU A 92 -14.55 25.22 -0.88
N MET A 93 -14.46 24.15 -0.09
CA MET A 93 -13.83 24.16 1.21
C MET A 93 -12.33 24.47 1.08
N CYS A 94 -11.62 23.88 0.12
CA CYS A 94 -10.20 24.23 -0.12
C CYS A 94 -10.03 25.73 -0.41
N ARG A 95 -10.88 26.29 -1.28
CA ARG A 95 -10.86 27.74 -1.59
C ARG A 95 -11.18 28.59 -0.38
N SER A 96 -12.19 28.25 0.43
CA SER A 96 -12.57 28.98 1.63
C SER A 96 -11.47 28.99 2.69
N LEU A 97 -10.68 27.92 2.73
CA LEU A 97 -9.51 27.79 3.62
C LEU A 97 -8.24 28.42 3.05
N GLY A 98 -8.31 28.97 1.83
CA GLY A 98 -7.16 29.54 1.13
C GLY A 98 -6.07 28.52 0.80
N ILE A 99 -6.44 27.26 0.53
CA ILE A 99 -5.52 26.20 0.16
C ILE A 99 -5.24 26.29 -1.35
N ASP A 100 -3.98 26.58 -1.69
CA ASP A 100 -3.51 26.74 -3.07
C ASP A 100 -3.18 25.40 -3.76
N GLY A 101 -2.86 24.38 -2.96
CA GLY A 101 -2.57 23.03 -3.43
C GLY A 101 -2.70 22.00 -2.31
N LEU A 102 -2.95 20.74 -2.68
CA LEU A 102 -3.24 19.68 -1.73
C LEU A 102 -2.28 18.50 -1.92
N VAL A 103 -1.61 18.07 -0.84
CA VAL A 103 -0.87 16.81 -0.80
C VAL A 103 -1.73 15.74 -0.15
N VAL A 104 -1.96 14.62 -0.84
CA VAL A 104 -2.81 13.54 -0.36
C VAL A 104 -2.01 12.25 -0.19
N LEU A 105 -2.08 11.64 0.99
CA LEU A 105 -1.39 10.40 1.31
C LEU A 105 -2.40 9.26 1.39
N GLY A 106 -2.21 8.23 0.57
CA GLY A 106 -3.07 7.05 0.58
C GLY A 106 -2.96 6.19 -0.67
N GLY A 107 -3.93 5.30 -0.89
CA GLY A 107 -3.96 4.37 -2.03
C GLY A 107 -4.88 4.84 -3.17
N ASP A 108 -5.33 3.87 -3.99
CA ASP A 108 -6.18 4.06 -5.17
C ASP A 108 -7.39 5.00 -4.96
N GLY A 109 -8.18 4.75 -3.91
CA GLY A 109 -9.34 5.60 -3.61
C GLY A 109 -8.98 7.05 -3.32
N THR A 110 -7.83 7.28 -2.69
CA THR A 110 -7.31 8.62 -2.38
C THR A 110 -6.87 9.34 -3.65
N PHE A 111 -6.21 8.64 -4.57
CA PHE A 111 -5.79 9.20 -5.86
C PHE A 111 -6.99 9.57 -6.74
N LYS A 112 -8.04 8.74 -6.76
CA LYS A 112 -9.30 9.08 -7.47
C LYS A 112 -9.95 10.35 -6.91
N GLY A 113 -9.95 10.52 -5.59
CA GLY A 113 -10.45 11.73 -4.95
C GLY A 113 -9.62 12.96 -5.32
N ALA A 114 -8.29 12.85 -5.28
CA ALA A 114 -7.36 13.92 -5.65
C ALA A 114 -7.51 14.32 -7.13
N TYR A 115 -7.61 13.35 -8.04
CA TYR A 115 -7.83 13.61 -9.45
C TYR A 115 -9.14 14.38 -9.70
N LYS A 116 -10.23 13.98 -9.03
CA LYS A 116 -11.51 14.70 -9.16
C LYS A 116 -11.43 16.13 -8.60
N LEU A 117 -10.72 16.35 -7.49
CA LEU A 117 -10.49 17.70 -6.97
C LEU A 117 -9.66 18.56 -7.94
N SER A 118 -8.69 17.97 -8.61
CA SER A 118 -7.91 18.71 -9.61
C SER A 118 -8.76 19.16 -10.80
N GLN A 119 -9.76 18.38 -11.18
CA GLN A 119 -10.74 18.78 -12.23
C GLN A 119 -11.62 19.97 -11.76
N GLU A 120 -11.79 20.16 -10.46
CA GLU A 120 -12.45 21.33 -9.88
C GLU A 120 -11.49 22.51 -9.63
N GLY A 121 -10.25 22.42 -10.14
CA GLY A 121 -9.25 23.50 -10.09
C GLY A 121 -8.43 23.56 -8.80
N ILE A 122 -8.38 22.50 -8.00
CA ILE A 122 -7.50 22.41 -6.83
C ILE A 122 -6.28 21.54 -7.19
N PRO A 123 -5.06 22.10 -7.34
CA PRO A 123 -3.87 21.32 -7.61
C PRO A 123 -3.64 20.23 -6.54
N CYS A 124 -3.45 18.98 -6.97
CA CYS A 124 -3.29 17.85 -6.06
C CYS A 124 -2.06 17.01 -6.42
N VAL A 125 -1.27 16.65 -5.40
CA VAL A 125 -0.18 15.68 -5.55
C VAL A 125 -0.40 14.51 -4.59
N GLY A 126 -0.44 13.29 -5.16
CA GLY A 126 -0.62 12.03 -4.43
C GLY A 126 0.70 11.43 -3.97
N ILE A 127 0.71 10.85 -2.76
CA ILE A 127 1.82 10.03 -2.24
C ILE A 127 1.26 8.63 -1.95
N PRO A 128 1.77 7.56 -2.58
CA PRO A 128 1.26 6.21 -2.42
C PRO A 128 1.61 5.64 -1.04
N CYS A 129 0.61 5.54 -0.18
CA CYS A 129 0.73 5.02 1.18
C CYS A 129 -0.29 3.89 1.39
N THR A 130 0.18 2.65 1.37
CA THR A 130 -0.58 1.43 1.64
C THR A 130 0.38 0.28 1.90
N ILE A 131 0.01 -0.64 2.79
CA ILE A 131 0.78 -1.87 3.02
C ILE A 131 0.59 -2.90 1.90
N ASP A 132 -0.45 -2.79 1.11
CA ASP A 132 -0.87 -3.82 0.14
C ASP A 132 0.01 -3.86 -1.13
N ASN A 133 0.85 -2.83 -1.35
CA ASN A 133 1.67 -2.60 -2.55
C ASN A 133 0.88 -2.73 -3.87
N ASP A 134 -0.41 -2.41 -3.83
CA ASP A 134 -1.38 -2.61 -4.91
C ASP A 134 -1.58 -1.38 -5.80
N VAL A 135 -0.72 -0.36 -5.69
CA VAL A 135 -0.69 0.85 -6.53
C VAL A 135 0.30 0.63 -7.67
N CYS A 136 -0.22 0.37 -8.87
CA CYS A 136 0.57 -0.19 -9.98
C CYS A 136 1.59 0.78 -10.60
N CYS A 137 1.41 2.09 -10.42
CA CYS A 137 2.30 3.11 -10.97
C CYS A 137 3.62 3.30 -10.20
N THR A 138 3.82 2.63 -9.08
CA THR A 138 5.02 2.74 -8.23
C THR A 138 5.59 1.36 -7.89
N ASP A 139 6.90 1.24 -7.75
CA ASP A 139 7.54 -0.03 -7.36
C ASP A 139 7.25 -0.38 -5.90
N LYS A 140 7.22 0.65 -5.05
CA LYS A 140 7.01 0.50 -3.60
C LYS A 140 6.02 1.54 -3.09
N THR A 141 5.13 1.10 -2.21
CA THR A 141 4.24 1.97 -1.44
C THR A 141 4.77 2.13 -0.01
N ILE A 142 4.55 3.31 0.58
CA ILE A 142 4.94 3.58 1.97
C ILE A 142 4.11 2.68 2.90
N GLY A 143 4.79 1.94 3.76
CA GLY A 143 4.21 1.01 4.73
C GLY A 143 4.33 -0.46 4.35
N PHE A 144 4.61 -0.78 3.10
CA PHE A 144 4.76 -2.15 2.62
C PHE A 144 5.95 -2.87 3.26
N ASP A 145 7.13 -2.24 3.27
CA ASP A 145 8.34 -2.81 3.86
C ASP A 145 8.16 -3.08 5.37
N THR A 146 7.57 -2.16 6.09
CA THR A 146 7.28 -2.33 7.52
C THR A 146 6.32 -3.48 7.78
N ALA A 147 5.26 -3.60 6.97
CA ALA A 147 4.30 -4.69 7.09
C ALA A 147 4.96 -6.06 6.89
N MET A 148 5.85 -6.18 5.90
CA MET A 148 6.61 -7.40 5.67
C MET A 148 7.53 -7.74 6.85
N ASN A 149 8.27 -6.76 7.38
CA ASN A 149 9.13 -6.97 8.55
C ASN A 149 8.31 -7.41 9.79
N THR A 150 7.11 -6.87 9.97
CA THR A 150 6.19 -7.30 11.04
C THR A 150 5.77 -8.77 10.85
N VAL A 151 5.45 -9.18 9.61
CA VAL A 151 5.10 -10.58 9.32
C VAL A 151 6.29 -11.50 9.61
N VAL A 152 7.50 -11.12 9.20
CA VAL A 152 8.72 -11.92 9.45
C VAL A 152 8.96 -12.11 10.96
N ASP A 153 8.91 -11.01 11.73
CA ASP A 153 9.10 -11.05 13.20
C ASP A 153 8.05 -11.94 13.89
N LEU A 154 6.79 -11.89 13.47
CA LEU A 154 5.72 -12.71 14.01
C LEU A 154 5.85 -14.19 13.57
N ALA A 155 6.24 -14.43 12.32
CA ALA A 155 6.40 -15.77 11.77
C ALA A 155 7.56 -16.51 12.45
N ASP A 156 8.66 -15.84 12.73
CA ASP A 156 9.80 -16.45 13.45
C ASP A 156 9.40 -16.89 14.86
N LYS A 157 8.60 -16.09 15.58
CA LYS A 157 8.06 -16.48 16.91
C LYS A 157 7.12 -17.68 16.83
N ILE A 158 6.30 -17.75 15.78
CA ILE A 158 5.38 -18.88 15.56
C ILE A 158 6.15 -20.12 15.11
N ARG A 159 7.25 -19.94 14.36
CA ARG A 159 8.13 -21.04 13.95
C ARG A 159 8.66 -21.82 15.16
N ASP A 160 9.16 -21.13 16.20
CA ASP A 160 9.72 -21.75 17.40
C ASP A 160 8.75 -22.75 18.03
N THR A 161 7.49 -22.35 18.18
CA THR A 161 6.47 -23.26 18.74
C THR A 161 6.06 -24.34 17.73
N GLY A 162 5.99 -24.01 16.44
CA GLY A 162 5.71 -24.97 15.37
C GLY A 162 6.74 -26.09 15.28
N GLU A 163 8.01 -25.74 15.43
CA GLU A 163 9.12 -26.68 15.43
C GLU A 163 9.11 -27.57 16.69
N SER A 164 8.90 -26.97 17.86
CA SER A 164 8.83 -27.69 19.13
C SER A 164 7.76 -28.78 19.16
N HIS A 165 6.67 -28.59 18.42
CA HIS A 165 5.54 -29.51 18.38
C HIS A 165 5.40 -30.28 17.04
N SER A 166 6.33 -30.11 16.10
CA SER A 166 6.29 -30.75 14.77
C SER A 166 4.98 -30.46 14.00
N ARG A 167 4.53 -29.21 13.99
CA ARG A 167 3.24 -28.75 13.44
C ARG A 167 3.37 -28.21 12.02
N CYS A 168 2.21 -28.18 11.32
CA CYS A 168 1.99 -27.36 10.15
C CYS A 168 1.27 -26.07 10.59
N ILE A 169 1.84 -24.91 10.24
CA ILE A 169 1.25 -23.62 10.59
C ILE A 169 0.90 -22.86 9.33
N ILE A 170 -0.36 -22.45 9.25
CA ILE A 170 -0.90 -21.61 8.20
C ILE A 170 -0.98 -20.18 8.74
N ILE A 171 -0.26 -19.26 8.10
CA ILE A 171 -0.19 -17.84 8.46
C ILE A 171 -0.96 -17.04 7.44
N GLU A 172 -2.03 -16.36 7.86
CA GLU A 172 -2.76 -15.43 7.02
C GLU A 172 -2.20 -14.02 7.15
N VAL A 173 -1.89 -13.41 6.00
CA VAL A 173 -1.38 -12.05 5.91
C VAL A 173 -2.33 -11.15 5.13
N MET A 174 -2.27 -9.84 5.42
CA MET A 174 -3.02 -8.83 4.69
C MET A 174 -2.50 -8.68 3.25
N GLY A 175 -3.07 -7.75 2.49
CA GLY A 175 -2.72 -7.45 1.10
C GLY A 175 -3.96 -7.32 0.21
N ARG A 176 -5.15 -7.48 0.75
CA ARG A 176 -6.42 -7.49 0.02
C ARG A 176 -6.40 -8.50 -1.14
N LYS A 177 -6.38 -7.99 -2.38
CA LYS A 177 -6.32 -8.81 -3.61
C LYS A 177 -4.90 -8.94 -4.16
N SER A 178 -3.89 -8.43 -3.45
CA SER A 178 -2.49 -8.56 -3.81
C SER A 178 -1.80 -9.63 -2.96
N GLY A 179 -1.10 -10.54 -3.59
CA GLY A 179 -0.24 -11.53 -2.94
C GLY A 179 1.15 -11.02 -2.58
N ASP A 180 1.44 -9.73 -2.75
CA ASP A 180 2.80 -9.19 -2.57
C ASP A 180 3.37 -9.45 -1.17
N ILE A 181 2.62 -9.18 -0.10
CA ILE A 181 3.07 -9.45 1.27
C ILE A 181 3.34 -10.96 1.43
N ALA A 182 2.40 -11.81 0.99
CA ALA A 182 2.51 -13.24 1.14
C ALA A 182 3.74 -13.82 0.41
N LEU A 183 3.97 -13.42 -0.84
CA LEU A 183 5.10 -13.93 -1.63
C LEU A 183 6.45 -13.51 -1.05
N HIS A 184 6.62 -12.22 -0.74
CA HIS A 184 7.87 -11.71 -0.20
C HIS A 184 8.19 -12.31 1.18
N THR A 185 7.20 -12.36 2.05
CA THR A 185 7.40 -12.92 3.40
C THR A 185 7.61 -14.42 3.37
N ALA A 186 6.93 -15.15 2.47
CA ALA A 186 7.15 -16.59 2.31
C ALA A 186 8.60 -16.90 1.88
N VAL A 187 9.19 -16.10 0.97
CA VAL A 187 10.62 -16.21 0.64
C VAL A 187 11.48 -15.93 1.87
N ALA A 188 11.21 -14.82 2.56
CA ALA A 188 12.03 -14.36 3.69
C ALA A 188 12.04 -15.34 4.87
N ILE A 189 10.92 -16.00 5.16
CA ILE A 189 10.80 -16.96 6.24
C ILE A 189 11.07 -18.41 5.81
N GLY A 190 11.42 -18.68 4.55
CA GLY A 190 11.60 -20.05 4.06
C GLY A 190 10.33 -20.89 4.18
N ALA A 191 9.18 -20.34 3.83
CA ALA A 191 7.91 -21.04 3.89
C ALA A 191 7.86 -22.24 2.93
N THR A 192 7.06 -23.24 3.26
CA THR A 192 6.82 -24.41 2.41
C THR A 192 6.05 -24.03 1.15
N CYS A 193 5.15 -23.05 1.25
CA CYS A 193 4.29 -22.60 0.17
C CYS A 193 3.76 -21.19 0.46
N ALA A 194 3.51 -20.41 -0.58
CA ALA A 194 2.69 -19.21 -0.55
C ALA A 194 1.43 -19.44 -1.40
N ILE A 195 0.27 -19.08 -0.88
CA ILE A 195 -1.00 -19.19 -1.60
C ILE A 195 -1.57 -17.79 -1.76
N VAL A 196 -1.73 -17.36 -3.01
CA VAL A 196 -2.08 -15.99 -3.37
C VAL A 196 -3.18 -15.96 -4.43
N PRO A 197 -3.98 -14.87 -4.51
CA PRO A 197 -5.09 -14.78 -5.47
C PRO A 197 -4.68 -14.80 -6.94
N GLU A 198 -3.42 -14.48 -7.24
CA GLU A 198 -2.90 -14.38 -8.61
C GLU A 198 -2.70 -15.72 -9.29
N TYR A 199 -2.64 -16.82 -8.54
CA TYR A 199 -2.38 -18.17 -9.08
C TYR A 199 -3.42 -19.19 -8.63
N SER A 200 -3.68 -20.14 -9.49
CA SER A 200 -4.47 -21.33 -9.14
C SER A 200 -3.73 -22.16 -8.07
N PHE A 201 -4.48 -22.72 -7.13
CA PHE A 201 -3.93 -23.52 -6.04
C PHE A 201 -4.52 -24.92 -6.03
N ASP A 202 -3.66 -25.93 -5.91
CA ASP A 202 -4.02 -27.35 -5.79
C ASP A 202 -3.71 -27.84 -4.37
N ARG A 203 -4.78 -28.13 -3.61
CA ARG A 203 -4.69 -28.63 -2.23
C ARG A 203 -4.02 -30.00 -2.14
N ASP A 204 -4.31 -30.88 -3.10
CA ASP A 204 -3.78 -32.25 -3.11
C ASP A 204 -2.29 -32.28 -3.46
N ALA A 205 -1.85 -31.40 -4.36
CA ALA A 205 -0.43 -31.23 -4.66
C ALA A 205 0.35 -30.74 -3.43
N LEU A 206 -0.22 -29.80 -2.65
CA LEU A 206 0.38 -29.35 -1.40
C LEU A 206 0.48 -30.50 -0.37
N VAL A 207 -0.58 -31.28 -0.18
CA VAL A 207 -0.58 -32.45 0.72
C VAL A 207 0.50 -33.45 0.32
N LYS A 208 0.62 -33.79 -0.96
CA LYS A 208 1.67 -34.67 -1.48
C LYS A 208 3.07 -34.13 -1.18
N LYS A 209 3.28 -32.82 -1.36
CA LYS A 209 4.54 -32.13 -1.05
C LYS A 209 4.89 -32.23 0.45
N ILE A 210 3.92 -32.00 1.33
CA ILE A 210 4.08 -32.11 2.79
C ILE A 210 4.47 -33.54 3.19
N ILE A 211 3.76 -34.55 2.68
CA ILE A 211 4.02 -35.96 2.99
C ILE A 211 5.45 -36.33 2.56
N LYS A 212 5.81 -36.02 1.31
CA LYS A 212 7.15 -36.29 0.77
C LYS A 212 8.27 -35.59 1.58
N SER A 213 8.05 -34.33 1.97
CA SER A 213 9.02 -33.59 2.79
C SER A 213 9.15 -34.17 4.19
N ARG A 214 8.05 -34.67 4.78
CA ARG A 214 8.06 -35.36 6.09
C ARG A 214 8.82 -36.67 6.03
N GLU A 215 8.64 -37.47 4.96
CA GLU A 215 9.44 -38.68 4.73
C GLU A 215 10.93 -38.38 4.60
N GLY A 216 11.29 -37.20 4.04
CA GLY A 216 12.64 -36.67 3.98
C GLY A 216 13.16 -36.10 5.32
N GLY A 217 12.39 -36.18 6.42
CA GLY A 217 12.79 -35.77 7.76
C GLY A 217 12.36 -34.36 8.17
N LYS A 218 11.63 -33.60 7.34
CA LYS A 218 11.11 -32.28 7.68
C LYS A 218 10.00 -32.40 8.74
N LYS A 219 10.12 -31.70 9.85
CA LYS A 219 9.21 -31.82 11.00
C LYS A 219 8.18 -30.69 11.11
N ASN A 220 8.49 -29.49 10.61
CA ASN A 220 7.62 -28.33 10.66
C ASN A 220 7.34 -27.78 9.27
N PHE A 221 6.17 -27.18 9.11
CA PHE A 221 5.75 -26.60 7.84
C PHE A 221 5.12 -25.22 8.09
N LEU A 222 5.60 -24.22 7.37
CA LEU A 222 5.00 -22.89 7.35
C LEU A 222 4.36 -22.65 5.99
N ILE A 223 3.11 -22.25 5.98
CA ILE A 223 2.35 -21.90 4.77
C ILE A 223 1.83 -20.49 4.94
N VAL A 224 2.13 -19.62 3.99
CA VAL A 224 1.64 -18.24 4.00
C VAL A 224 0.45 -18.13 3.04
N VAL A 225 -0.67 -17.59 3.52
CA VAL A 225 -1.88 -17.38 2.72
C VAL A 225 -2.25 -15.91 2.70
N ALA A 226 -2.63 -15.38 1.54
CA ALA A 226 -3.14 -14.03 1.43
C ALA A 226 -4.62 -13.96 1.83
N GLU A 227 -5.05 -12.92 2.57
CA GLU A 227 -6.46 -12.72 2.99
C GLU A 227 -7.44 -12.67 1.80
N GLY A 228 -6.96 -12.33 0.61
CA GLY A 228 -7.77 -12.22 -0.61
C GLY A 228 -8.37 -13.52 -1.14
N LEU A 229 -7.99 -14.67 -0.60
CA LEU A 229 -8.47 -15.99 -0.98
C LEU A 229 -9.86 -16.32 -0.42
N GLY A 230 -10.30 -15.63 0.62
CA GLY A 230 -11.61 -15.81 1.24
C GLY A 230 -11.54 -15.95 2.75
N LYS A 231 -12.66 -15.62 3.43
CA LYS A 231 -12.72 -15.44 4.89
C LYS A 231 -12.27 -16.65 5.68
N ASP A 232 -12.52 -17.83 5.37
CA ASP A 232 -12.22 -19.00 6.19
C ASP A 232 -11.17 -19.93 5.53
N PHE A 233 -10.57 -19.47 4.41
CA PHE A 233 -9.68 -20.27 3.60
C PHE A 233 -8.54 -20.91 4.40
N GLY A 234 -7.84 -20.13 5.23
CA GLY A 234 -6.72 -20.63 6.02
C GLY A 234 -7.12 -21.64 7.09
N VAL A 235 -8.30 -21.46 7.71
CA VAL A 235 -8.86 -22.41 8.70
C VAL A 235 -9.24 -23.73 8.02
N GLU A 236 -9.92 -23.67 6.88
CA GLU A 236 -10.30 -24.86 6.11
C GLU A 236 -9.07 -25.61 5.59
N LEU A 237 -8.05 -24.87 5.14
CA LEU A 237 -6.79 -25.49 4.70
C LEU A 237 -6.08 -26.20 5.85
N ALA A 238 -6.05 -25.62 7.04
CA ALA A 238 -5.46 -26.27 8.21
C ALA A 238 -6.15 -27.61 8.53
N LYS A 239 -7.48 -27.64 8.57
CA LYS A 239 -8.27 -28.86 8.78
C LYS A 239 -7.98 -29.90 7.70
N TYR A 240 -7.99 -29.46 6.44
CA TYR A 240 -7.74 -30.36 5.30
C TYR A 240 -6.35 -31.00 5.36
N ILE A 241 -5.30 -30.24 5.68
CA ILE A 241 -3.93 -30.77 5.84
C ILE A 241 -3.88 -31.77 7.02
N GLU A 242 -4.46 -31.44 8.16
CA GLU A 242 -4.48 -32.32 9.33
C GLU A 242 -5.17 -33.65 9.02
N GLU A 243 -6.34 -33.63 8.39
CA GLU A 243 -7.09 -34.83 7.98
C GLU A 243 -6.32 -35.72 7.01
N LYS A 244 -5.59 -35.14 6.05
CA LYS A 244 -4.88 -35.88 5.01
C LYS A 244 -3.48 -36.36 5.42
N THR A 245 -2.85 -35.69 6.38
CA THR A 245 -1.44 -35.97 6.73
C THR A 245 -1.23 -36.47 8.16
N ASN A 246 -2.23 -36.39 9.02
CA ASN A 246 -2.09 -36.59 10.45
C ASN A 246 -1.04 -35.68 11.11
N ILE A 247 -0.74 -34.51 10.51
CA ILE A 247 0.12 -33.50 11.10
C ILE A 247 -0.77 -32.47 11.77
N GLU A 248 -0.60 -32.27 13.07
CA GLU A 248 -1.32 -31.21 13.80
C GLU A 248 -1.14 -29.87 13.10
N SER A 249 -2.24 -29.26 12.66
CA SER A 249 -2.22 -28.05 11.85
C SER A 249 -2.90 -26.90 12.59
N ARG A 250 -2.28 -25.72 12.57
CA ARG A 250 -2.78 -24.52 13.25
C ARG A 250 -2.85 -23.35 12.31
N PHE A 251 -3.90 -22.56 12.45
CA PHE A 251 -4.11 -21.31 11.72
C PHE A 251 -3.79 -20.12 12.62
N SER A 252 -3.14 -19.11 12.05
CA SER A 252 -2.84 -17.85 12.70
C SER A 252 -3.06 -16.68 11.74
N CYS A 253 -3.96 -15.77 12.09
CA CYS A 253 -4.19 -14.54 11.34
C CYS A 253 -3.39 -13.39 11.96
N PHE A 254 -2.50 -12.77 11.21
CA PHE A 254 -1.72 -11.64 11.71
C PHE A 254 -2.47 -10.31 11.64
N GLY A 255 -3.44 -10.19 10.73
CA GLY A 255 -4.40 -9.09 10.68
C GLY A 255 -3.78 -7.70 10.87
N TYR A 256 -4.42 -6.88 11.68
CA TYR A 256 -4.08 -5.47 11.87
C TYR A 256 -2.70 -5.19 12.51
N THR A 257 -2.01 -6.17 13.06
CA THR A 257 -0.63 -5.98 13.54
C THR A 257 0.30 -5.49 12.43
N GLN A 258 -0.01 -5.84 11.18
CA GLN A 258 0.75 -5.44 9.99
C GLN A 258 0.58 -3.94 9.62
N ARG A 259 -0.42 -3.25 10.16
CA ARG A 259 -0.66 -1.81 9.90
C ARG A 259 0.03 -0.90 10.89
N GLY A 260 0.43 -1.43 12.03
CA GLY A 260 0.99 -0.66 13.14
C GLY A 260 2.52 -0.70 13.19
N GLY A 261 3.01 -0.10 14.26
CA GLY A 261 4.43 -0.12 14.58
C GLY A 261 5.24 1.04 14.01
N SER A 262 6.49 1.08 14.44
CA SER A 262 7.46 2.08 13.99
C SER A 262 7.90 1.75 12.55
N PRO A 263 7.82 2.70 11.59
CA PRO A 263 8.21 2.42 10.21
C PRO A 263 9.68 2.00 10.11
N SER A 264 9.95 1.06 9.22
CA SER A 264 11.28 0.58 8.90
C SER A 264 12.18 1.70 8.35
N LEU A 265 13.48 1.46 8.27
CA LEU A 265 14.42 2.38 7.63
C LEU A 265 13.97 2.68 6.19
N SER A 266 13.62 1.64 5.43
CA SER A 266 13.20 1.75 4.03
C SER A 266 11.97 2.67 3.90
N ASP A 267 10.92 2.44 4.68
CA ASP A 267 9.71 3.25 4.65
C ASP A 267 9.95 4.69 5.13
N ARG A 268 10.82 4.92 6.12
CA ARG A 268 11.16 6.29 6.56
C ARG A 268 11.89 7.07 5.47
N VAL A 269 12.82 6.44 4.76
CA VAL A 269 13.56 7.07 3.66
C VAL A 269 12.61 7.36 2.50
N LEU A 270 11.84 6.35 2.06
CA LEU A 270 10.87 6.50 0.98
C LEU A 270 9.83 7.59 1.30
N ALA A 271 9.25 7.57 2.48
CA ALA A 271 8.28 8.55 2.93
C ALA A 271 8.86 9.97 2.98
N SER A 272 10.10 10.12 3.46
CA SER A 272 10.76 11.42 3.55
C SER A 272 11.08 11.99 2.18
N THR A 273 11.57 11.18 1.26
CA THR A 273 11.90 11.59 -0.12
C THR A 273 10.63 11.94 -0.91
N MET A 274 9.59 11.09 -0.86
CA MET A 274 8.32 11.35 -1.53
C MET A 274 7.61 12.59 -0.97
N GLY A 275 7.59 12.77 0.36
CA GLY A 275 6.98 13.96 0.97
C GLY A 275 7.68 15.26 0.58
N CYS A 276 9.01 15.24 0.46
CA CYS A 276 9.78 16.37 -0.05
C CYS A 276 9.44 16.64 -1.53
N ALA A 277 9.47 15.61 -2.37
CA ALA A 277 9.19 15.71 -3.81
C ALA A 277 7.76 16.20 -4.09
N ALA A 278 6.76 15.80 -3.29
CA ALA A 278 5.38 16.25 -3.46
C ALA A 278 5.22 17.77 -3.26
N VAL A 279 5.94 18.36 -2.30
CA VAL A 279 5.93 19.83 -2.12
C VAL A 279 6.59 20.51 -3.32
N TYR A 280 7.73 20.01 -3.79
CA TYR A 280 8.36 20.58 -4.97
C TYR A 280 7.51 20.41 -6.25
N ALA A 281 6.85 19.28 -6.43
CA ALA A 281 5.94 19.09 -7.55
C ALA A 281 4.84 20.17 -7.59
N LEU A 282 4.21 20.48 -6.46
CA LEU A 282 3.25 21.59 -6.39
C LEU A 282 3.89 22.94 -6.74
N LEU A 283 5.10 23.22 -6.24
CA LEU A 283 5.82 24.46 -6.54
C LEU A 283 6.24 24.57 -8.00
N ASP A 284 6.52 23.44 -8.65
CA ASP A 284 6.88 23.37 -10.07
C ASP A 284 5.64 23.42 -10.99
N GLY A 285 4.44 23.55 -10.41
CA GLY A 285 3.19 23.76 -11.14
C GLY A 285 2.44 22.49 -11.51
N CYS A 286 2.74 21.35 -10.89
CA CYS A 286 1.95 20.12 -11.05
C CYS A 286 0.52 20.34 -10.58
N VAL A 287 -0.45 19.88 -11.39
CA VAL A 287 -1.88 20.09 -11.14
C VAL A 287 -2.55 18.81 -10.66
N ALA A 288 -2.17 17.66 -11.22
CA ALA A 288 -2.81 16.37 -10.98
C ALA A 288 -1.80 15.24 -11.10
N ASP A 289 -0.88 15.16 -10.15
CA ASP A 289 0.26 14.24 -10.21
C ASP A 289 0.35 13.35 -8.97
N ALA A 290 1.04 12.23 -9.11
CA ALA A 290 1.48 11.38 -8.02
C ALA A 290 2.99 11.28 -8.00
N VAL A 291 3.58 11.33 -6.81
CA VAL A 291 5.00 11.03 -6.60
C VAL A 291 5.16 9.53 -6.47
N VAL A 292 6.00 8.94 -7.29
CA VAL A 292 6.21 7.49 -7.35
C VAL A 292 7.69 7.14 -7.22
N SER A 293 7.97 5.92 -6.80
CA SER A 293 9.31 5.33 -6.85
C SER A 293 9.38 4.38 -8.05
N ARG A 294 10.31 4.62 -8.96
CA ARG A 294 10.61 3.74 -10.10
C ARG A 294 12.12 3.64 -10.26
N ASP A 295 12.63 2.43 -10.39
CA ASP A 295 14.07 2.16 -10.54
C ASP A 295 14.93 2.88 -9.48
N ASN A 296 14.48 2.84 -8.21
CA ASN A 296 15.10 3.54 -7.08
C ASN A 296 15.18 5.08 -7.21
N THR A 297 14.46 5.67 -8.14
CA THR A 297 14.36 7.12 -8.32
C THR A 297 12.95 7.60 -7.95
N ILE A 298 12.86 8.84 -7.46
CA ILE A 298 11.58 9.49 -7.20
C ILE A 298 11.19 10.31 -8.42
N GLN A 299 10.02 10.05 -8.97
CA GLN A 299 9.48 10.67 -10.18
C GLN A 299 8.05 11.14 -9.93
N THR A 300 7.52 11.95 -10.85
CA THR A 300 6.10 12.30 -10.89
C THR A 300 5.44 11.62 -12.08
N VAL A 301 4.20 11.19 -11.90
CA VAL A 301 3.34 10.68 -12.97
C VAL A 301 1.97 11.31 -12.82
N GLU A 302 1.26 11.49 -13.93
CA GLU A 302 -0.11 12.01 -13.89
C GLU A 302 -1.02 11.10 -13.04
N LEU A 303 -1.87 11.68 -12.20
CA LEU A 303 -2.88 10.93 -11.44
C LEU A 303 -3.83 10.16 -12.35
N LYS A 304 -4.15 10.70 -13.54
CA LYS A 304 -4.94 10.00 -14.55
C LYS A 304 -4.27 8.70 -14.97
N TYR A 305 -2.98 8.74 -15.30
CA TYR A 305 -2.19 7.56 -15.63
C TYR A 305 -2.17 6.56 -14.47
N ALA A 306 -1.91 7.04 -13.25
CA ALA A 306 -1.86 6.19 -12.05
C ALA A 306 -3.19 5.44 -11.81
N ILE A 307 -4.33 6.12 -11.99
CA ILE A 307 -5.67 5.53 -11.86
C ILE A 307 -5.96 4.54 -12.99
N GLN A 308 -5.57 4.86 -14.21
CA GLN A 308 -5.80 4.02 -15.39
C GLN A 308 -5.01 2.72 -15.31
N ILE A 309 -3.71 2.77 -15.04
CA ILE A 309 -2.88 1.55 -14.92
C ILE A 309 -3.36 0.66 -13.77
N ASP A 310 -3.82 1.25 -12.66
CA ASP A 310 -4.36 0.52 -11.54
C ASP A 310 -5.71 -0.16 -11.87
N SER A 311 -6.58 0.53 -12.62
CA SER A 311 -7.84 -0.04 -13.11
C SER A 311 -7.60 -1.16 -14.12
N LEU A 312 -6.60 -1.00 -15.00
CA LEU A 312 -6.21 -2.01 -15.99
C LEU A 312 -5.66 -3.26 -15.29
N SER A 313 -4.74 -3.11 -14.35
CA SER A 313 -4.13 -4.23 -13.61
C SER A 313 -5.14 -5.03 -12.79
N LYS A 314 -6.20 -4.38 -12.30
CA LYS A 314 -7.29 -5.00 -11.53
C LYS A 314 -8.43 -5.54 -12.41
N GLY A 315 -8.30 -5.48 -13.74
CA GLY A 315 -9.32 -5.94 -14.68
C GLY A 315 -10.64 -5.15 -14.61
N LYS A 316 -10.59 -3.88 -14.16
CA LYS A 316 -11.78 -3.02 -13.99
C LYS A 316 -11.99 -2.04 -15.14
N MET A 317 -11.04 -1.94 -16.05
CA MET A 317 -11.11 -1.06 -17.19
C MET A 317 -11.95 -1.68 -18.30
N THR A 318 -12.93 -0.94 -18.79
CA THR A 318 -13.77 -1.34 -19.92
C THR A 318 -13.02 -1.21 -21.25
N ASP A 319 -13.50 -1.88 -22.30
CA ASP A 319 -12.85 -1.77 -23.61
C ASP A 319 -13.00 -0.36 -24.22
N SER A 320 -14.09 0.34 -23.94
CA SER A 320 -14.25 1.75 -24.32
C SER A 320 -13.22 2.65 -23.66
N GLU A 321 -12.94 2.47 -22.37
CA GLU A 321 -11.90 3.24 -21.67
C GLU A 321 -10.49 2.93 -22.20
N LYS A 322 -10.21 1.68 -22.62
CA LYS A 322 -8.93 1.33 -23.24
C LYS A 322 -8.72 2.04 -24.59
N ILE A 323 -9.77 2.20 -25.39
CA ILE A 323 -9.71 2.86 -26.70
C ILE A 323 -9.36 4.35 -26.55
N GLU A 324 -9.75 4.99 -25.45
CA GLU A 324 -9.43 6.38 -25.15
C GLU A 324 -7.95 6.63 -24.76
N ILE A 325 -7.22 5.56 -24.45
CA ILE A 325 -5.80 5.66 -24.09
C ILE A 325 -4.94 5.59 -25.35
N ALA A 326 -3.98 6.49 -25.48
CA ALA A 326 -3.02 6.45 -26.58
C ALA A 326 -2.32 5.07 -26.65
N PRO A 327 -2.18 4.46 -27.84
CA PRO A 327 -1.64 3.11 -27.99
C PRO A 327 -0.28 2.90 -27.32
N GLY A 328 0.62 3.89 -27.41
CA GLY A 328 1.93 3.85 -26.75
C GLY A 328 1.81 3.82 -25.22
N THR A 329 0.91 4.61 -24.65
CA THR A 329 0.65 4.64 -23.20
C THR A 329 0.06 3.31 -22.73
N LEU A 330 -0.90 2.75 -23.47
CA LEU A 330 -1.50 1.46 -23.14
C LEU A 330 -0.46 0.33 -23.22
N TYR A 331 0.44 0.38 -24.19
CA TYR A 331 1.56 -0.56 -24.29
C TYR A 331 2.47 -0.51 -23.04
N GLU A 332 2.90 0.68 -22.63
CA GLU A 332 3.73 0.86 -21.43
C GLU A 332 3.00 0.41 -20.16
N MET A 333 1.69 0.67 -20.03
CA MET A 333 0.89 0.16 -18.90
C MET A 333 0.90 -1.37 -18.86
N ASN A 334 0.64 -2.03 -20.00
CA ASN A 334 0.64 -3.50 -20.07
C ASN A 334 2.02 -4.07 -19.77
N LYS A 335 3.09 -3.44 -20.27
CA LYS A 335 4.47 -3.82 -19.97
C LYS A 335 4.76 -3.76 -18.48
N THR A 336 4.45 -2.65 -17.83
CA THR A 336 4.63 -2.48 -16.37
C THR A 336 3.86 -3.54 -15.57
N ILE A 337 2.61 -3.82 -15.96
CA ILE A 337 1.79 -4.87 -15.31
C ILE A 337 2.44 -6.24 -15.50
N ALA A 338 2.89 -6.56 -16.72
CA ALA A 338 3.53 -7.84 -17.04
C ALA A 338 4.84 -8.02 -16.25
N GLU A 339 5.66 -6.98 -16.11
CA GLU A 339 6.91 -7.01 -15.32
C GLU A 339 6.62 -7.29 -13.84
N ARG A 340 5.59 -6.66 -13.25
CA ARG A 340 5.16 -6.93 -11.87
C ARG A 340 4.69 -8.37 -11.70
N MET A 341 3.88 -8.88 -12.63
CA MET A 341 3.42 -10.28 -12.61
C MET A 341 4.56 -11.28 -12.79
N ALA A 342 5.52 -10.98 -13.67
CA ALA A 342 6.72 -11.78 -13.85
C ALA A 342 7.56 -11.86 -12.57
N TYR A 343 7.69 -10.74 -11.84
CA TYR A 343 8.40 -10.73 -10.56
C TYR A 343 7.68 -11.55 -9.48
N LYS A 344 6.35 -11.47 -9.38
CA LYS A 344 5.56 -12.36 -8.49
C LYS A 344 5.75 -13.84 -8.85
N SER A 345 5.73 -14.16 -10.12
CA SER A 345 5.99 -15.53 -10.61
C SER A 345 7.41 -16.00 -10.27
N TYR A 346 8.39 -15.12 -10.39
CA TYR A 346 9.76 -15.41 -9.98
C TYR A 346 9.86 -15.72 -8.48
N LEU A 347 9.24 -14.90 -7.61
CA LEU A 347 9.21 -15.16 -6.17
C LEU A 347 8.55 -16.50 -5.83
N ASN A 348 7.42 -16.81 -6.47
CA ASN A 348 6.77 -18.11 -6.30
C ASN A 348 7.68 -19.26 -6.72
N GLY A 349 8.39 -19.12 -7.84
CA GLY A 349 9.39 -20.09 -8.27
C GLY A 349 10.57 -20.26 -7.32
N VAL A 350 10.98 -19.19 -6.62
CA VAL A 350 12.01 -19.23 -5.56
C VAL A 350 11.49 -20.04 -4.37
N ILE A 351 10.26 -19.78 -3.92
CA ILE A 351 9.63 -20.54 -2.82
C ILE A 351 9.61 -22.02 -3.14
N GLU A 352 9.17 -22.40 -4.35
CA GLU A 352 9.09 -23.80 -4.76
C GLU A 352 10.47 -24.49 -4.78
N LYS A 353 11.52 -23.80 -5.21
CA LYS A 353 12.89 -24.34 -5.24
C LYS A 353 13.51 -24.51 -3.86
N LEU A 354 13.21 -23.60 -2.93
CA LEU A 354 13.84 -23.58 -1.59
C LEU A 354 13.05 -24.38 -0.54
N SER A 355 11.84 -24.77 -0.82
CA SER A 355 10.92 -25.42 0.13
C SER A 355 11.03 -26.94 0.21
N LEU A 356 11.92 -27.56 -0.54
CA LEU A 356 12.16 -29.01 -0.60
C LEU A 356 12.85 -29.57 0.65
#